data_c0f86823704b8ffe11b46e8104fcebcb
#
_entry.id   c0f86823704b8ffe11b46e8104fcebcb
#
_cell.length_a   1.000
_cell.length_b   1.000
_cell.length_c   1.000
_cell.angle_alpha   90.00
_cell.angle_beta   90.00
_cell.angle_gamma   90.00
#
_symmetry.space_group_name_H-M   'P 1'
#
loop_
_entity.id
_entity.type
_entity.pdbx_description
1 polymer ?
#
loop_
_entity_poly.entity_id
_entity_poly.type
_entity_poly.pdbx_seq_one_letter_code
_entity_poly.pdbx_strand_id
1 'polypeptide(L)'
;MNHANLDNLEEIMDVFKQYGDTFPHIRKDKIETMIEFHNVIWEEGVLITYNHYKRKQKVAMMSKKNSVLTAYEAQKGDCILHQIAAKNQGDGSGKRVFKRFIEYNKGRDIVLSVRTENDRAIKFYKKNGFIKVSDIEWGRDKQVKGQVYLLEQKPLYRYRDNEWKS
;
A
#
# COMPACT_ATOMS: atom_id res chain seq x y z
N MET A 1 8.64 -7.15 12.29
CA MET A 1 8.82 -6.89 10.84
C MET A 1 10.21 -6.37 10.56
N ASN A 2 10.84 -6.87 9.53
CA ASN A 2 12.17 -6.41 9.14
C ASN A 2 12.07 -5.25 8.17
N HIS A 3 12.45 -4.07 8.64
CA HIS A 3 12.57 -2.90 7.77
C HIS A 3 13.87 -2.95 6.99
N ALA A 4 13.83 -2.50 5.73
CA ALA A 4 15.00 -2.41 4.89
C ALA A 4 16.00 -1.40 5.42
N ASN A 5 17.29 -1.63 5.15
CA ASN A 5 18.35 -0.66 5.32
C ASN A 5 18.99 -0.37 3.94
N LEU A 6 19.91 0.59 3.87
CA LEU A 6 20.51 0.99 2.60
C LEU A 6 21.32 -0.13 1.92
N ASP A 7 21.79 -1.12 2.69
CA ASP A 7 22.50 -2.29 2.12
C ASP A 7 21.57 -3.16 1.27
N ASN A 8 20.25 -3.06 1.47
CA ASN A 8 19.26 -3.80 0.71
C ASN A 8 18.83 -3.09 -0.58
N LEU A 9 19.25 -1.85 -0.80
CA LEU A 9 18.73 -1.00 -1.88
C LEU A 9 18.89 -1.63 -3.26
N GLU A 10 20.06 -2.20 -3.57
CA GLU A 10 20.31 -2.79 -4.88
C GLU A 10 19.41 -4.00 -5.15
N GLU A 11 19.24 -4.89 -4.17
CA GLU A 11 18.35 -6.04 -4.28
C GLU A 11 16.89 -5.60 -4.46
N ILE A 12 16.47 -4.59 -3.72
CA ILE A 12 15.12 -4.03 -3.83
C ILE A 12 14.89 -3.43 -5.23
N MET A 13 15.86 -2.68 -5.74
CA MET A 13 15.76 -2.12 -7.09
C MET A 13 15.71 -3.20 -8.16
N ASP A 14 16.42 -4.31 -7.97
CA ASP A 14 16.35 -5.46 -8.88
C ASP A 14 14.96 -6.08 -8.90
N VAL A 15 14.29 -6.17 -7.74
CA VAL A 15 12.90 -6.65 -7.69
C VAL A 15 11.97 -5.70 -8.44
N PHE A 16 12.11 -4.40 -8.31
CA PHE A 16 11.32 -3.45 -9.08
C PHE A 16 11.53 -3.61 -10.59
N LYS A 17 12.77 -3.82 -11.03
CA LYS A 17 13.09 -4.08 -12.45
C LYS A 17 12.43 -5.36 -12.96
N GLN A 18 12.36 -6.39 -12.13
CA GLN A 18 11.70 -7.65 -12.45
C GLN A 18 10.22 -7.44 -12.81
N TYR A 19 9.58 -6.44 -12.21
CA TYR A 19 8.18 -6.09 -12.42
C TYR A 19 8.02 -4.72 -13.12
N GLY A 20 8.90 -4.43 -14.08
CA GLY A 20 8.96 -3.12 -14.74
C GLY A 20 7.63 -2.64 -15.34
N ASP A 21 6.82 -3.55 -15.86
CA ASP A 21 5.51 -3.22 -16.44
C ASP A 21 4.50 -2.79 -15.35
N THR A 22 4.62 -3.33 -14.14
CA THR A 22 3.75 -2.99 -13.00
C THR A 22 4.22 -1.69 -12.34
N PHE A 23 5.53 -1.46 -12.28
CA PHE A 23 6.13 -0.31 -11.60
C PHE A 23 7.04 0.49 -12.54
N PRO A 24 6.48 1.12 -13.61
CA PRO A 24 7.28 1.73 -14.66
C PRO A 24 8.03 3.00 -14.26
N HIS A 25 7.67 3.63 -13.16
CA HIS A 25 8.18 4.95 -12.76
C HIS A 25 8.89 4.94 -11.41
N ILE A 26 9.45 3.80 -11.01
CA ILE A 26 10.17 3.71 -9.73
C ILE A 26 11.53 4.41 -9.86
N ARG A 27 11.81 5.31 -8.92
CA ARG A 27 13.06 6.06 -8.84
C ARG A 27 13.85 5.60 -7.63
N LYS A 28 15.13 5.30 -7.85
CA LYS A 28 16.06 4.84 -6.82
C LYS A 28 16.17 5.82 -5.65
N ASP A 29 16.26 7.13 -5.94
CA ASP A 29 16.37 8.17 -4.93
C ASP A 29 15.14 8.23 -4.01
N LYS A 30 13.95 7.98 -4.53
CA LYS A 30 12.73 7.92 -3.72
C LYS A 30 12.71 6.70 -2.81
N ILE A 31 13.12 5.55 -3.32
CA ILE A 31 13.18 4.33 -2.51
C ILE A 31 14.22 4.48 -1.40
N GLU A 32 15.37 5.07 -1.70
CA GLU A 32 16.40 5.39 -0.71
C GLU A 32 15.82 6.25 0.43
N THR A 33 15.11 7.33 0.08
CA THR A 33 14.44 8.18 1.07
C THR A 33 13.42 7.40 1.90
N MET A 34 12.61 6.55 1.27
CA MET A 34 11.64 5.73 1.98
C MET A 34 12.31 4.75 2.95
N ILE A 35 13.45 4.18 2.58
CA ILE A 35 14.23 3.32 3.46
C ILE A 35 14.72 4.11 4.69
N GLU A 36 15.24 5.31 4.49
CA GLU A 36 15.71 6.19 5.57
C GLU A 36 14.58 6.56 6.54
N PHE A 37 13.36 6.71 6.06
CA PHE A 37 12.18 6.97 6.88
C PHE A 37 11.50 5.72 7.44
N HIS A 38 12.12 4.54 7.28
CA HIS A 38 11.58 3.25 7.76
C HIS A 38 10.19 2.91 7.19
N ASN A 39 9.99 3.21 5.92
CA ASN A 39 8.74 2.97 5.20
C ASN A 39 8.87 1.84 4.16
N VAL A 40 9.92 1.04 4.24
CA VAL A 40 10.15 -0.11 3.36
C VAL A 40 10.41 -1.35 4.20
N ILE A 41 9.62 -2.39 3.96
CA ILE A 41 9.85 -3.71 4.53
C ILE A 41 10.59 -4.55 3.50
N TRP A 42 11.61 -5.26 3.96
CA TRP A 42 12.37 -6.22 3.16
C TRP A 42 12.55 -7.48 3.98
N GLU A 43 11.77 -8.51 3.69
CA GLU A 43 11.73 -9.73 4.47
C GLU A 43 11.46 -10.91 3.55
N GLU A 44 12.23 -11.98 3.66
CA GLU A 44 12.12 -13.18 2.83
C GLU A 44 12.08 -12.88 1.31
N GLY A 45 12.80 -11.86 0.86
CA GLY A 45 12.76 -11.43 -0.55
C GLY A 45 11.48 -10.73 -0.97
N VAL A 46 10.65 -10.32 -0.03
CA VAL A 46 9.43 -9.55 -0.28
C VAL A 46 9.65 -8.10 0.13
N LEU A 47 9.31 -7.20 -0.78
CA LEU A 47 9.35 -5.78 -0.54
C LEU A 47 7.94 -5.23 -0.37
N ILE A 48 7.74 -4.37 0.63
CA ILE A 48 6.51 -3.62 0.83
C ILE A 48 6.89 -2.17 1.11
N THR A 49 6.30 -1.24 0.36
CA THR A 49 6.45 0.19 0.61
C THR A 49 5.13 0.76 1.10
N TYR A 50 5.18 1.58 2.13
CA TYR A 50 3.99 2.10 2.78
C TYR A 50 4.27 3.42 3.49
N ASN A 51 3.18 4.13 3.85
CA ASN A 51 3.22 5.30 4.71
C ASN A 51 2.04 5.28 5.67
N HIS A 52 2.09 6.11 6.70
CA HIS A 52 0.93 6.40 7.54
C HIS A 52 0.41 7.81 7.23
N TYR A 53 -0.90 7.97 7.14
CA TYR A 53 -1.50 9.28 6.94
C TYR A 53 -1.25 10.17 8.17
N LYS A 54 -0.74 11.37 7.93
CA LYS A 54 -0.46 12.35 8.98
C LYS A 54 -1.70 13.14 9.36
N ARG A 55 -2.73 13.11 8.53
CA ARG A 55 -3.98 13.84 8.72
C ARG A 55 -5.10 13.15 7.94
N LYS A 56 -6.34 13.46 8.30
CA LYS A 56 -7.50 13.04 7.52
C LYS A 56 -7.42 13.62 6.10
N GLN A 57 -7.55 12.77 5.09
CA GLN A 57 -7.50 13.20 3.69
C GLN A 57 -8.11 12.16 2.77
N LYS A 58 -8.60 12.61 1.62
CA LYS A 58 -9.06 11.69 0.58
C LYS A 58 -7.88 10.96 -0.03
N VAL A 59 -8.08 9.69 -0.34
CA VAL A 59 -7.06 8.88 -1.00
C VAL A 59 -6.82 9.40 -2.40
N ALA A 60 -5.56 9.57 -2.74
CA ALA A 60 -5.13 9.98 -4.07
C ALA A 60 -3.93 9.16 -4.49
N MET A 61 -3.85 8.83 -5.76
CA MET A 61 -2.68 8.16 -6.31
C MET A 61 -1.63 9.16 -6.77
N MET A 62 -0.38 8.88 -6.40
CA MET A 62 0.82 9.52 -6.93
C MET A 62 0.84 11.06 -6.87
N SER A 63 0.82 11.74 -8.00
CA SER A 63 0.86 13.18 -8.05
C SER A 63 -0.53 13.77 -7.85
N LYS A 64 -0.66 14.65 -6.86
CA LYS A 64 -1.90 15.39 -6.61
C LYS A 64 -2.41 16.13 -7.84
N LYS A 65 -1.50 16.49 -8.74
CA LYS A 65 -1.80 17.26 -9.94
C LYS A 65 -2.58 16.44 -10.98
N ASN A 66 -2.37 15.13 -11.02
CA ASN A 66 -2.88 14.24 -12.05
C ASN A 66 -3.83 13.15 -11.52
N SER A 67 -4.19 13.19 -10.25
CA SER A 67 -5.07 12.19 -9.63
C SER A 67 -6.43 12.77 -9.33
N VAL A 68 -7.47 11.97 -9.55
CA VAL A 68 -8.80 12.26 -9.04
C VAL A 68 -8.86 11.77 -7.60
N LEU A 69 -9.24 12.65 -6.68
CA LEU A 69 -9.45 12.28 -5.30
C LEU A 69 -10.68 11.37 -5.21
N THR A 70 -10.55 10.28 -4.48
CA THR A 70 -11.66 9.35 -4.28
C THR A 70 -12.68 9.91 -3.32
N ALA A 71 -13.86 9.28 -3.30
CA ALA A 71 -14.86 9.54 -2.27
C ALA A 71 -14.44 9.00 -0.90
N TYR A 72 -13.53 8.02 -0.86
CA TYR A 72 -13.05 7.44 0.39
C TYR A 72 -12.06 8.38 1.08
N GLU A 73 -12.25 8.55 2.39
CA GLU A 73 -11.45 9.44 3.21
C GLU A 73 -10.68 8.65 4.28
N ALA A 74 -9.35 8.68 4.20
CA ALA A 74 -8.49 8.05 5.19
C ALA A 74 -8.37 8.93 6.44
N GLN A 75 -8.25 8.29 7.60
CA GLN A 75 -8.06 8.97 8.88
C GLN A 75 -6.58 9.05 9.23
N LYS A 76 -6.24 9.99 10.12
CA LYS A 76 -4.89 10.09 10.66
C LYS A 76 -4.45 8.75 11.26
N GLY A 77 -3.26 8.28 10.87
CA GLY A 77 -2.70 7.03 11.34
C GLY A 77 -3.05 5.81 10.50
N ASP A 78 -3.98 5.93 9.55
CA ASP A 78 -4.23 4.83 8.60
C ASP A 78 -2.99 4.55 7.78
N CYS A 79 -2.79 3.29 7.42
CA CYS A 79 -1.68 2.85 6.59
C CYS A 79 -2.08 2.93 5.12
N ILE A 80 -1.24 3.55 4.30
CA ILE A 80 -1.36 3.44 2.84
C ILE A 80 -0.27 2.51 2.32
N LEU A 81 -0.67 1.43 1.65
CA LEU A 81 0.22 0.50 0.99
C LEU A 81 0.46 0.98 -0.45
N HIS A 82 1.72 1.21 -0.81
CA HIS A 82 2.06 1.67 -2.16
C HIS A 82 2.41 0.51 -3.09
N GLN A 83 3.37 -0.31 -2.72
CA GLN A 83 3.81 -1.44 -3.54
C GLN A 83 4.05 -2.68 -2.68
N ILE A 84 3.80 -3.83 -3.27
CA ILE A 84 4.23 -5.13 -2.77
C ILE A 84 4.74 -5.95 -3.93
N ALA A 85 5.92 -6.53 -3.78
CA ALA A 85 6.52 -7.40 -4.78
C ALA A 85 7.42 -8.43 -4.13
N ALA A 86 7.46 -9.63 -4.68
CA ALA A 86 8.31 -10.71 -4.20
C ALA A 86 9.36 -11.07 -5.23
N LYS A 87 10.60 -11.27 -4.77
CA LYS A 87 11.72 -11.73 -5.60
C LYS A 87 11.40 -13.08 -6.24
N ASN A 88 10.83 -14.00 -5.46
CA ASN A 88 10.43 -15.32 -5.92
C ASN A 88 8.91 -15.45 -5.85
N GLN A 89 8.30 -15.90 -6.94
CA GLN A 89 6.87 -16.17 -6.98
C GLN A 89 6.60 -17.65 -6.73
N GLY A 90 5.44 -17.95 -6.13
CA GLY A 90 4.97 -19.31 -5.96
C GLY A 90 5.53 -20.07 -4.75
N ASP A 91 6.41 -19.46 -3.97
CA ASP A 91 6.97 -20.09 -2.75
C ASP A 91 6.20 -19.73 -1.46
N GLY A 92 5.15 -18.93 -1.57
CA GLY A 92 4.34 -18.51 -0.43
C GLY A 92 4.92 -17.36 0.39
N SER A 93 6.09 -16.83 0.04
CA SER A 93 6.73 -15.74 0.78
C SER A 93 5.89 -14.47 0.80
N GLY A 94 5.34 -14.09 -0.33
CA GLY A 94 4.47 -12.91 -0.43
C GLY A 94 3.29 -12.97 0.53
N LYS A 95 2.63 -14.11 0.58
CA LYS A 95 1.50 -14.35 1.50
C LYS A 95 1.92 -14.27 2.96
N ARG A 96 3.04 -14.93 3.32
CA ARG A 96 3.55 -14.94 4.70
C ARG A 96 3.93 -13.54 5.17
N VAL A 97 4.69 -12.82 4.37
CA VAL A 97 5.16 -11.47 4.72
C VAL A 97 3.98 -10.50 4.77
N PHE A 98 3.03 -10.61 3.83
CA PHE A 98 1.85 -9.76 3.84
C PHE A 98 0.99 -9.95 5.08
N LYS A 99 0.81 -11.20 5.54
CA LYS A 99 0.11 -11.47 6.81
C LYS A 99 0.80 -10.81 8.00
N ARG A 100 2.14 -10.86 8.04
CA ARG A 100 2.91 -10.18 9.10
C ARG A 100 2.77 -8.66 9.01
N PHE A 101 2.72 -8.11 7.79
CA PHE A 101 2.49 -6.69 7.57
C PHE A 101 1.11 -6.25 8.09
N ILE A 102 0.08 -7.04 7.82
CA ILE A 102 -1.28 -6.79 8.34
C ILE A 102 -1.27 -6.78 9.87
N GLU A 103 -0.65 -7.78 10.48
CA GLU A 103 -0.54 -7.88 11.94
C GLU A 103 0.28 -6.71 12.54
N TYR A 104 1.35 -6.32 11.87
CA TYR A 104 2.16 -5.16 12.26
C TYR A 104 1.34 -3.87 12.29
N ASN A 105 0.34 -3.75 11.43
CA ASN A 105 -0.57 -2.61 11.37
C ASN A 105 -1.87 -2.83 12.16
N LYS A 106 -1.90 -3.81 13.07
CA LYS A 106 -3.08 -4.10 13.88
C LYS A 106 -3.60 -2.85 14.58
N GLY A 107 -4.90 -2.63 14.49
CA GLY A 107 -5.53 -1.42 15.02
C GLY A 107 -5.53 -0.22 14.07
N ARG A 108 -4.93 -0.35 12.90
CA ARG A 108 -4.94 0.66 11.83
C ARG A 108 -5.66 0.10 10.61
N ASP A 109 -6.44 0.90 9.93
CA ASP A 109 -6.96 0.51 8.63
C ASP A 109 -5.83 0.58 7.60
N ILE A 110 -5.87 -0.32 6.62
CA ILE A 110 -4.92 -0.33 5.51
C ILE A 110 -5.68 -0.03 4.24
N VAL A 111 -5.24 0.96 3.49
CA VAL A 111 -5.84 1.36 2.22
C VAL A 111 -4.82 1.26 1.10
N LEU A 112 -5.26 0.89 -0.08
CA LEU A 112 -4.42 0.82 -1.27
C LEU A 112 -5.22 1.17 -2.52
N SER A 113 -4.51 1.52 -3.57
CA SER A 113 -5.08 1.69 -4.90
C SER A 113 -4.42 0.70 -5.85
N VAL A 114 -5.20 0.14 -6.76
CA VAL A 114 -4.74 -0.84 -7.73
C VAL A 114 -5.43 -0.60 -9.07
N ARG A 115 -4.71 -0.84 -10.18
CA ARG A 115 -5.31 -0.76 -11.52
C ARG A 115 -6.44 -1.76 -11.66
N THR A 116 -7.55 -1.33 -12.24
CA THR A 116 -8.74 -2.18 -12.45
C THR A 116 -8.42 -3.45 -13.23
N GLU A 117 -7.47 -3.38 -14.16
CA GLU A 117 -7.04 -4.51 -14.98
C GLU A 117 -6.10 -5.50 -14.29
N ASN A 118 -5.59 -5.16 -13.09
CA ASN A 118 -4.66 -6.02 -12.37
C ASN A 118 -5.40 -7.09 -11.55
N ASP A 119 -5.99 -8.06 -12.26
CA ASP A 119 -6.79 -9.12 -11.65
C ASP A 119 -6.04 -9.93 -10.59
N ARG A 120 -4.76 -10.19 -10.83
CA ARG A 120 -3.93 -10.97 -9.90
C ARG A 120 -3.78 -10.26 -8.56
N ALA A 121 -3.46 -8.97 -8.57
CA ALA A 121 -3.34 -8.19 -7.35
C ALA A 121 -4.69 -8.06 -6.64
N ILE A 122 -5.76 -7.80 -7.38
CA ILE A 122 -7.11 -7.68 -6.81
C ILE A 122 -7.52 -8.98 -6.11
N LYS A 123 -7.29 -10.13 -6.72
CA LYS A 123 -7.57 -11.43 -6.09
C LYS A 123 -6.76 -11.63 -4.82
N PHE A 124 -5.49 -11.25 -4.85
CA PHE A 124 -4.61 -11.35 -3.69
C PHE A 124 -5.12 -10.50 -2.53
N TYR A 125 -5.49 -9.25 -2.78
CA TYR A 125 -6.03 -8.37 -1.75
C TYR A 125 -7.36 -8.86 -1.20
N LYS A 126 -8.27 -9.29 -2.07
CA LYS A 126 -9.56 -9.85 -1.64
C LYS A 126 -9.40 -11.09 -0.75
N LYS A 127 -8.46 -11.98 -1.09
CA LYS A 127 -8.16 -13.16 -0.26
C LYS A 127 -7.65 -12.79 1.12
N ASN A 128 -7.05 -11.62 1.26
CA ASN A 128 -6.55 -11.12 2.53
C ASN A 128 -7.55 -10.23 3.27
N GLY A 129 -8.81 -10.21 2.83
CA GLY A 129 -9.90 -9.53 3.52
C GLY A 129 -10.14 -8.08 3.10
N PHE A 130 -9.46 -7.59 2.08
CA PHE A 130 -9.69 -6.24 1.55
C PHE A 130 -10.99 -6.18 0.77
N ILE A 131 -11.69 -5.06 0.89
CA ILE A 131 -12.92 -4.78 0.14
C ILE A 131 -12.77 -3.53 -0.70
N LYS A 132 -13.42 -3.50 -1.85
CA LYS A 132 -13.45 -2.31 -2.69
C LYS A 132 -14.31 -1.23 -2.05
N VAL A 133 -13.79 -0.01 -1.93
CA VAL A 133 -14.50 1.13 -1.34
C VAL A 133 -14.71 2.28 -2.30
N SER A 134 -13.95 2.36 -3.40
CA SER A 134 -14.08 3.46 -4.37
C SER A 134 -13.42 3.11 -5.69
N ASP A 135 -13.78 3.83 -6.75
CA ASP A 135 -13.03 3.92 -7.98
C ASP A 135 -12.07 5.10 -7.89
N ILE A 136 -11.03 5.10 -8.72
CA ILE A 136 -10.04 6.17 -8.82
C ILE A 136 -9.48 6.22 -10.24
N GLU A 137 -9.08 7.41 -10.67
CA GLU A 137 -8.41 7.62 -11.95
C GLU A 137 -7.14 8.43 -11.73
N TRP A 138 -6.11 8.13 -12.50
CA TRP A 138 -4.86 8.89 -12.45
C TRP A 138 -4.15 8.91 -13.80
N GLY A 139 -2.99 9.56 -13.82
CA GLY A 139 -2.22 9.75 -15.03
C GLY A 139 -2.66 11.01 -15.78
N ARG A 140 -1.89 11.34 -16.83
CA ARG A 140 -2.23 12.46 -17.69
C ARG A 140 -3.55 12.15 -18.38
N ASP A 141 -4.47 13.10 -18.39
CA ASP A 141 -5.82 12.95 -18.95
C ASP A 141 -6.67 11.85 -18.28
N LYS A 142 -6.29 11.43 -17.08
CA LYS A 142 -7.04 10.46 -16.26
C LYS A 142 -7.30 9.15 -17.00
N GLN A 143 -6.32 8.71 -17.77
CA GLN A 143 -6.44 7.54 -18.63
C GLN A 143 -6.24 6.20 -17.90
N VAL A 144 -5.70 6.22 -16.68
CA VAL A 144 -5.53 5.00 -15.89
C VAL A 144 -6.70 4.85 -14.94
N LYS A 145 -7.41 3.74 -15.07
CA LYS A 145 -8.54 3.38 -14.19
C LYS A 145 -8.06 2.48 -13.07
N GLY A 146 -8.53 2.74 -11.86
CA GLY A 146 -8.17 1.96 -10.69
C GLY A 146 -9.31 1.84 -9.70
N GLN A 147 -9.01 1.10 -8.65
CA GLN A 147 -9.94 0.86 -7.54
C GLN A 147 -9.19 1.04 -6.22
N VAL A 148 -9.90 1.51 -5.21
CA VAL A 148 -9.38 1.64 -3.85
C VAL A 148 -9.94 0.49 -3.02
N TYR A 149 -9.04 -0.22 -2.34
CA TYR A 149 -9.36 -1.32 -1.44
C TYR A 149 -8.98 -0.98 0.00
N LEU A 150 -9.77 -1.47 0.92
CA LEU A 150 -9.64 -1.20 2.35
C LEU A 150 -9.66 -2.49 3.15
N LEU A 151 -8.76 -2.62 4.11
CA LEU A 151 -8.82 -3.60 5.18
C LEU A 151 -9.09 -2.85 6.49
N GLU A 152 -10.29 -3.05 7.04
CA GLU A 152 -10.66 -2.43 8.32
C GLU A 152 -10.06 -3.22 9.47
N GLN A 153 -9.28 -2.53 10.29
CA GLN A 153 -8.66 -3.10 11.49
C GLN A 153 -8.89 -2.27 12.75
N LYS A 154 -9.49 -1.08 12.60
CA LYS A 154 -9.82 -0.25 13.75
C LYS A 154 -10.88 -0.92 14.62
N PRO A 155 -10.70 -0.97 15.94
CA PRO A 155 -11.72 -1.53 16.83
C PRO A 155 -13.02 -0.73 16.76
N LEU A 156 -14.15 -1.42 16.62
CA LEU A 156 -15.48 -0.77 16.57
C LEU A 156 -15.81 0.02 17.85
N TYR A 157 -15.29 -0.42 18.99
CA TYR A 157 -15.54 0.27 20.27
C TYR A 157 -14.94 1.68 20.32
N ARG A 158 -13.95 2.02 19.48
CA ARG A 158 -13.41 3.39 19.40
C ARG A 158 -14.45 4.39 18.92
N TYR A 159 -15.35 3.97 18.06
CA TYR A 159 -16.45 4.82 17.59
C TYR A 159 -17.46 5.04 18.72
N ARG A 160 -17.74 4.02 19.52
CA ARG A 160 -18.64 4.11 20.68
C ARG A 160 -18.08 5.06 21.75
N ASP A 161 -16.80 4.97 22.04
CA ASP A 161 -16.15 5.86 23.00
C ASP A 161 -16.24 7.32 22.56
N ASN A 162 -16.09 7.59 21.27
CA ASN A 162 -16.25 8.95 20.73
C ASN A 162 -17.68 9.45 20.80
N GLU A 163 -18.66 8.60 20.62
CA GLU A 163 -20.08 8.94 20.75
C GLU A 163 -20.44 9.28 22.21
N TRP A 164 -19.85 8.60 23.16
CA TRP A 164 -20.09 8.85 24.60
C TRP A 164 -19.49 10.16 25.09
N LYS A 165 -18.49 10.68 24.44
CA LYS A 165 -17.79 11.91 24.80
C LYS A 165 -18.39 13.15 24.14
N SER A 166 -19.26 12.95 23.21
CA SER A 166 -19.99 14.03 22.54
C SER A 166 -21.33 14.29 23.24
#